data_a08b59e0af143707c70fbf0939fbb5b3
#
_entry.id   a08b59e0af143707c70fbf0939fbb5b3
#
_cell.length_a   1.000
_cell.length_b   1.000
_cell.length_c   1.000
_cell.angle_alpha   90.00
_cell.angle_beta   90.00
_cell.angle_gamma   90.00
#
_symmetry.space_group_name_H-M   'P 1'
#
loop_
_entity.id
_entity.type
_entity.pdbx_description
1 polymer ?
#
loop_
_entity_poly.entity_id
_entity_poly.type
_entity_poly.pdbx_seq_one_letter_code
_entity_poly.pdbx_strand_id
1 'polypeptide(L)' 'MVTTGELRERAQRWRVAAQDTRAECEVLRHVSGLSWRSPSAQEFRQVISRRITELQALAEREDAVADLLVRVAESAELAA' A
#
# COMPACT_ATOMS: atom_id res chain seq x y z
N MET A 1 -17.32 22.00 1.21
CA MET A 1 -17.43 21.28 -0.08
C MET A 1 -16.05 20.88 -0.58
N VAL A 2 -15.86 19.63 -0.98
CA VAL A 2 -14.57 19.14 -1.44
C VAL A 2 -14.36 19.54 -2.89
N THR A 3 -13.23 20.17 -3.20
CA THR A 3 -12.88 20.58 -4.56
C THR A 3 -12.19 19.42 -5.30
N THR A 4 -12.13 19.51 -6.63
CA THR A 4 -11.38 18.53 -7.44
C THR A 4 -9.89 18.54 -7.09
N GLY A 5 -9.33 19.72 -6.77
CA GLY A 5 -7.96 19.85 -6.30
C GLY A 5 -7.73 19.10 -5.00
N GLU A 6 -8.64 19.22 -4.05
CA GLU A 6 -8.56 18.47 -2.77
C GLU A 6 -8.66 16.95 -2.98
N LEU A 7 -9.52 16.52 -3.91
CA LEU A 7 -9.62 15.09 -4.25
C LEU A 7 -8.30 14.55 -4.82
N ARG A 8 -7.67 15.32 -5.70
CA ARG A 8 -6.37 14.95 -6.28
C ARG A 8 -5.27 14.93 -5.24
N GLU A 9 -5.27 15.87 -4.30
CA GLU A 9 -4.33 15.88 -3.18
C GLU A 9 -4.50 14.65 -2.28
N ARG A 10 -5.74 14.28 -1.98
CA ARG A 10 -6.04 13.07 -1.21
C ARG A 10 -5.59 11.82 -1.96
N ALA A 11 -5.83 11.77 -3.28
CA ALA A 11 -5.35 10.66 -4.11
C ALA A 11 -3.83 10.52 -4.01
N GLN A 12 -3.10 11.63 -4.07
CA GLN A 12 -1.65 11.61 -3.97
C GLN A 12 -1.19 11.10 -2.60
N ARG A 13 -1.86 11.49 -1.52
CA ARG A 13 -1.55 10.97 -0.18
C ARG A 13 -1.76 9.46 -0.09
N TRP A 14 -2.81 8.94 -0.72
CA TRP A 14 -3.03 7.49 -0.78
C TRP A 14 -1.97 6.76 -1.59
N ARG A 15 -1.48 7.36 -2.67
CA ARG A 15 -0.36 6.79 -3.44
C ARG A 15 0.93 6.75 -2.63
N VAL A 16 1.20 7.81 -1.86
CA VAL A 16 2.35 7.82 -0.94
C VAL A 16 2.20 6.74 0.13
N ALA A 17 1.00 6.57 0.69
CA ALA A 17 0.72 5.50 1.64
C ALA A 17 1.00 4.12 1.03
N ALA A 18 0.59 3.88 -0.21
CA ALA A 18 0.87 2.63 -0.91
C ALA A 18 2.37 2.40 -1.12
N GLN A 19 3.11 3.45 -1.46
CA GLN A 19 4.56 3.38 -1.60
C GLN A 19 5.24 3.03 -0.27
N ASP A 20 4.80 3.65 0.82
CA ASP A 20 5.32 3.39 2.17
C ASP A 20 5.03 1.94 2.59
N THR A 21 3.83 1.45 2.29
CA THR A 21 3.44 0.06 2.57
C THR A 21 4.33 -0.91 1.80
N ARG A 22 4.63 -0.63 0.54
CA ARG A 22 5.53 -1.45 -0.28
C ARG A 22 6.96 -1.41 0.23
N ALA A 23 7.41 -0.25 0.73
CA ALA A 23 8.73 -0.12 1.35
C ALA A 23 8.85 -1.01 2.61
N GLU A 24 7.79 -1.09 3.43
CA GLU A 24 7.75 -2.02 4.56
C GLU A 24 7.86 -3.47 4.09
N CYS A 25 7.20 -3.85 3.00
CA CYS A 25 7.30 -5.19 2.43
C CYS A 25 8.75 -5.52 2.06
N GLU A 26 9.47 -4.58 1.46
CA GLU A 26 10.88 -4.77 1.10
C GLU A 26 11.77 -4.99 2.33
N VAL A 27 11.54 -4.24 3.40
CA VAL A 27 12.26 -4.43 4.66
C VAL A 27 11.99 -5.83 5.21
N LEU A 28 10.73 -6.27 5.22
CA LEU A 28 10.36 -7.60 5.71
C LEU A 28 10.96 -8.72 4.84
N ARG A 29 10.99 -8.53 3.52
CA ARG A 29 11.64 -9.49 2.61
C ARG A 29 13.14 -9.60 2.92
N HIS A 30 13.78 -8.48 3.17
CA HIS A 30 15.20 -8.47 3.54
C HIS A 30 15.44 -9.25 4.84
N VAL A 31 14.64 -8.99 5.87
CA VAL A 31 14.71 -9.70 7.16
C VAL A 31 14.47 -11.20 6.95
N SER A 32 13.47 -11.56 6.17
CA SER A 32 13.13 -12.95 5.86
C SER A 32 14.26 -13.67 5.10
N GLY A 33 15.01 -12.93 4.30
CA GLY A 33 16.13 -13.45 3.50
C GLY A 33 17.40 -13.71 4.29
N LEU A 34 17.48 -13.30 5.55
CA LEU A 34 18.65 -13.58 6.39
C LEU A 34 18.77 -15.08 6.64
N SER A 35 20.03 -15.54 6.74
CA SER A 35 20.31 -16.97 6.92
C SER A 35 19.99 -17.41 8.36
N TRP A 36 18.86 -18.07 8.53
CA TRP A 36 18.34 -18.54 9.81
C TRP A 36 18.17 -20.05 9.73
N ARG A 37 18.69 -20.79 10.71
CA ARG A 37 18.77 -22.25 10.67
C ARG A 37 18.10 -22.97 11.85
N SER A 38 17.21 -22.32 12.56
CA SER A 38 16.47 -22.93 13.67
C SER A 38 15.00 -23.13 13.31
N PRO A 39 14.30 -24.07 13.98
CA PRO A 39 12.84 -24.19 13.83
C PRO A 39 12.11 -22.90 14.14
N SER A 40 12.53 -22.17 15.17
CA SER A 40 11.95 -20.85 15.53
C SER A 40 12.13 -19.84 14.40
N ALA A 41 13.26 -19.87 13.68
CA ALA A 41 13.47 -19.00 12.53
C ALA A 41 12.50 -19.30 11.40
N GLN A 42 12.16 -20.58 11.16
CA GLN A 42 11.16 -20.95 10.15
C GLN A 42 9.77 -20.45 10.52
N GLU A 43 9.36 -20.59 11.76
CA GLU A 43 8.09 -20.04 12.26
C GLU A 43 8.03 -18.53 12.07
N PHE A 44 9.12 -17.85 12.39
CA PHE A 44 9.23 -16.39 12.21
C PHE A 44 9.10 -15.99 10.74
N ARG A 45 9.75 -16.73 9.82
CA ARG A 45 9.61 -16.50 8.38
C ARG A 45 8.18 -16.67 7.91
N GLN A 46 7.43 -17.63 8.45
CA GLN A 46 6.02 -17.83 8.12
C GLN A 46 5.18 -16.64 8.57
N VAL A 47 5.45 -16.10 9.76
CA VAL A 47 4.77 -14.89 10.27
C VAL A 47 5.08 -13.70 9.35
N ILE A 48 6.34 -13.51 8.98
CA ILE A 48 6.75 -12.44 8.07
C ILE A 48 6.07 -12.60 6.71
N SER A 49 6.03 -13.80 6.16
CA SER A 49 5.41 -14.07 4.87
C SER A 49 3.93 -13.70 4.86
N ARG A 50 3.20 -14.05 5.91
CA ARG A 50 1.79 -13.65 6.06
C ARG A 50 1.65 -12.14 6.15
N ARG A 51 2.53 -11.48 6.90
CA ARG A 51 2.51 -10.02 7.03
C ARG A 51 2.77 -9.33 5.69
N ILE A 52 3.72 -9.84 4.90
CA ILE A 52 3.99 -9.32 3.55
C ILE A 52 2.74 -9.42 2.68
N THR A 53 2.06 -10.57 2.70
CA THR A 53 0.82 -10.77 1.93
C THR A 53 -0.27 -9.77 2.34
N GLU A 54 -0.44 -9.54 3.64
CA GLU A 54 -1.40 -8.56 4.17
C GLU A 54 -1.05 -7.14 3.73
N LEU A 55 0.23 -6.77 3.79
CA LEU A 55 0.69 -5.44 3.39
C LEU A 55 0.57 -5.22 1.88
N GLN A 56 0.83 -6.25 1.06
CA GLN A 56 0.61 -6.16 -0.38
C GLN A 56 -0.86 -5.90 -0.71
N ALA A 57 -1.76 -6.61 -0.04
CA ALA A 57 -3.20 -6.38 -0.20
C ALA A 57 -3.60 -4.98 0.25
N LEU A 58 -3.01 -4.47 1.34
CA LEU A 58 -3.24 -3.11 1.80
C LEU A 58 -2.78 -2.08 0.75
N ALA A 59 -1.57 -2.25 0.20
CA ALA A 59 -1.05 -1.34 -0.82
C ALA A 59 -1.95 -1.29 -2.06
N GLU A 60 -2.48 -2.43 -2.49
CA GLU A 60 -3.43 -2.49 -3.60
C GLU A 60 -4.71 -1.72 -3.29
N ARG A 61 -5.23 -1.84 -2.07
CA ARG A 61 -6.41 -1.08 -1.65
C ARG A 61 -6.13 0.41 -1.56
N GLU A 62 -4.97 0.80 -1.08
CA GLU A 62 -4.55 2.20 -1.02
C GLU A 62 -4.47 2.82 -2.42
N ASP A 63 -3.89 2.11 -3.39
CA ASP A 63 -3.87 2.54 -4.79
C ASP A 63 -5.28 2.59 -5.39
N ALA A 64 -6.14 1.63 -5.05
CA ALA A 64 -7.52 1.62 -5.54
C ALA A 64 -8.31 2.83 -5.02
N VAL A 65 -8.09 3.24 -3.78
CA VAL A 65 -8.70 4.47 -3.25
C VAL A 65 -8.21 5.70 -4.01
N ALA A 66 -6.90 5.78 -4.28
CA ALA A 66 -6.33 6.86 -5.07
C ALA A 66 -6.96 6.94 -6.46
N ASP A 67 -7.07 5.81 -7.15
CA ASP A 67 -7.68 5.73 -8.48
C ASP A 67 -9.14 6.17 -8.45
N LEU A 68 -9.90 5.76 -7.44
CA LEU A 68 -11.30 6.15 -7.27
C LEU A 68 -11.43 7.67 -7.08
N LEU A 69 -10.58 8.25 -6.24
CA LEU A 69 -10.60 9.70 -6.00
C LEU A 69 -10.28 10.50 -7.27
N VAL A 70 -9.34 10.02 -8.08
CA VAL A 70 -9.01 10.63 -9.38
C VAL A 70 -10.22 10.54 -10.32
N ARG A 71 -10.86 9.38 -10.40
CA ARG A 71 -12.06 9.23 -11.25
C ARG A 71 -13.20 10.14 -10.83
N VAL A 72 -13.40 10.30 -9.52
CA VAL A 72 -14.41 11.22 -9.01
C VAL A 72 -14.07 12.67 -9.40
N ALA A 73 -12.80 13.06 -9.26
CA ALA A 73 -12.35 14.40 -9.67
C ALA A 73 -12.56 14.62 -11.16
N GLU A 74 -12.17 13.66 -12.01
CA GLU A 74 -12.38 13.74 -13.46
C GLU A 74 -13.85 13.84 -13.83
N SER A 75 -14.70 13.05 -13.18
CA SER A 75 -16.15 13.07 -13.39
C SER A 75 -16.74 14.43 -13.03
N ALA A 76 -16.31 15.02 -11.92
CA ALA A 76 -16.75 16.35 -11.49
C ALA A 76 -16.31 17.44 -12.48
N GLU A 77 -15.09 17.34 -13.01
CA GLU A 77 -14.57 18.28 -14.01
C GLU A 77 -15.36 18.21 -15.33
N LEU A 78 -15.73 17.00 -15.74
CA LEU A 78 -16.53 16.80 -16.96
C LEU A 78 -17.97 17.33 -16.80
N ALA A 79 -18.52 17.33 -15.59
CA ALA A 79 -19.86 17.80 -15.28
C ALA A 79 -19.94 19.33 -15.13
N ALA A 80 -18.83 20.01 -15.00
CA ALA A 80 -18.74 21.45 -14.76
C ALA A 80 -19.00 22.27 -16.03
#